data_f7c84cedaa5f0d304edd931d07b61288
#
_entry.id   f7c84cedaa5f0d304edd931d07b61288
#
_cell.length_a   1.000
_cell.length_b   1.000
_cell.length_c   1.000
_cell.angle_alpha   90.00
_cell.angle_beta   90.00
_cell.angle_gamma   90.00
#
_symmetry.space_group_name_H-M   'P 1'
#
loop_
_entity.id
_entity.type
_entity.pdbx_description
1 polymer ?
#
loop_
_entity_poly.entity_id
_entity_poly.type
_entity_poly.pdbx_seq_one_letter_code
_entity_poly.pdbx_strand_id
1 'polypeptide(L)'
;MLIYHRIGMHDAYSYSAHWRVWLNHEWLSELLMGAAYKTLGVIGLKLLKFACSAAVILFLTLGLAETDSPMAIQFAILLAASIAIGPQMQFRPQLFTFVAMSGLVAILARYTYRGCAAVWPAIPLLALWANFHGGFIIGVATLATFSAVVLVQDLVEGRGSKRGLILFAIFAASTLATLATPYGIGTWKAVARAMTNPHTREVIDDWQPLMSTFDAMWHRNHTSVVPMIVAAALFVSLGATFAMSRRGNDLPMVAIAAVMIAAAFVAMRNLPLAVIASVIPLARHSSFVFRARQTKPPGNWINQIILAAAAIALLIETGLLSPTLRAGTPRPAGAIAFMQERGLSGNIMTDFAWGEYVIWHMAPASKVFIDGRYDTVYPPTVIDDYLAFHYGAAGAQGVLRKYRHDFILLSPKDEAALAVTAAAPEWKQLYRDGSCVLFVRTDSAAAEIAPVIIAPGDTPPSDFP
;
A
#
# COMPACT_ATOMS: atom_id res chain seq x y z
N MET A 1 19.98 7.97 -1.77
CA MET A 1 20.25 8.05 -0.32
C MET A 1 21.46 7.20 0.07
N LEU A 2 21.47 5.90 -0.18
CA LEU A 2 22.57 5.00 0.21
C LEU A 2 23.93 5.36 -0.41
N ILE A 3 23.96 5.99 -1.59
CA ILE A 3 25.20 6.35 -2.28
C ILE A 3 25.63 7.78 -1.92
N TYR A 4 24.71 8.71 -1.81
CA TYR A 4 25.02 10.13 -1.64
C TYR A 4 24.87 10.62 -0.20
N HIS A 5 24.49 9.75 0.75
CA HIS A 5 24.28 10.04 2.18
C HIS A 5 23.37 11.25 2.46
N ARG A 6 22.45 11.54 1.53
CA ARG A 6 21.48 12.65 1.63
C ARG A 6 20.12 12.26 1.03
N ILE A 7 19.06 12.84 1.56
CA ILE A 7 17.71 12.72 1.00
C ILE A 7 17.63 13.65 -0.22
N GLY A 8 17.24 13.11 -1.38
CA GLY A 8 17.00 13.89 -2.57
C GLY A 8 15.80 14.82 -2.37
N MET A 9 15.99 16.12 -2.61
CA MET A 9 14.93 17.13 -2.48
C MET A 9 14.35 17.58 -3.82
N HIS A 10 14.92 17.07 -4.93
CA HIS A 10 14.53 17.43 -6.29
C HIS A 10 14.45 16.19 -7.15
N ASP A 11 13.53 16.19 -8.09
CA ASP A 11 13.41 15.11 -9.06
C ASP A 11 14.55 15.14 -10.08
N ALA A 12 15.24 14.01 -10.22
CA ALA A 12 16.29 13.79 -11.19
C ALA A 12 15.94 12.70 -12.22
N TYR A 13 14.79 12.03 -12.04
CA TYR A 13 14.43 10.80 -12.76
C TYR A 13 13.41 11.04 -13.88
N SER A 14 12.66 12.15 -13.85
CA SER A 14 11.75 12.50 -14.92
C SER A 14 12.27 13.65 -15.79
N TYR A 15 11.82 13.71 -17.04
CA TYR A 15 12.07 14.85 -17.92
C TYR A 15 10.88 15.82 -17.99
N SER A 16 9.67 15.37 -17.65
CA SER A 16 8.45 16.19 -17.62
C SER A 16 8.37 17.11 -16.39
N ALA A 17 9.05 16.72 -15.29
CA ALA A 17 9.09 17.45 -14.02
C ALA A 17 10.52 17.64 -13.48
N HIS A 18 11.52 17.65 -14.36
CA HIS A 18 12.93 17.71 -13.99
C HIS A 18 13.26 18.86 -13.03
N TRP A 19 14.02 18.56 -11.96
CA TRP A 19 14.44 19.48 -10.90
C TRP A 19 13.31 20.10 -10.07
N ARG A 20 12.06 19.62 -10.20
CA ARG A 20 11.00 20.04 -9.26
C ARG A 20 11.30 19.53 -7.86
N VAL A 21 10.82 20.27 -6.86
CA VAL A 21 10.92 19.85 -5.46
C VAL A 21 10.13 18.55 -5.31
N TRP A 22 10.80 17.54 -4.80
CA TRP A 22 10.22 16.25 -4.49
C TRP A 22 10.11 16.04 -2.98
N LEU A 23 8.89 15.93 -2.47
CA LEU A 23 8.59 15.60 -1.08
C LEU A 23 8.51 14.07 -0.94
N ASN A 24 9.65 13.43 -0.69
CA ASN A 24 9.69 11.98 -0.49
C ASN A 24 9.20 11.61 0.91
N HIS A 25 7.88 11.55 1.10
CA HIS A 25 7.25 11.23 2.37
C HIS A 25 7.39 9.74 2.78
N GLU A 26 7.98 8.91 1.93
CA GLU A 26 8.26 7.47 2.13
C GLU A 26 9.77 7.17 2.24
N TRP A 27 10.58 8.21 2.48
CA TRP A 27 12.04 8.15 2.42
C TRP A 27 12.65 7.04 3.29
N LEU A 28 12.09 6.76 4.47
CA LEU A 28 12.61 5.75 5.39
C LEU A 28 12.26 4.33 4.91
N SER A 29 11.07 4.14 4.33
CA SER A 29 10.68 2.88 3.68
C SER A 29 11.60 2.55 2.52
N GLU A 30 11.83 3.52 1.62
CA GLU A 30 12.71 3.34 0.47
C GLU A 30 14.16 3.07 0.90
N LEU A 31 14.63 3.76 1.94
CA LEU A 31 15.97 3.54 2.50
C LEU A 31 16.12 2.11 3.02
N LEU A 32 15.12 1.62 3.79
CA LEU A 32 15.15 0.28 4.36
C LEU A 32 15.01 -0.80 3.28
N MET A 33 14.12 -0.61 2.32
CA MET A 33 13.97 -1.51 1.17
C MET A 33 15.25 -1.55 0.32
N GLY A 34 15.81 -0.38 0.02
CA GLY A 34 17.07 -0.29 -0.73
C GLY A 34 18.26 -0.91 0.00
N ALA A 35 18.34 -0.75 1.33
CA ALA A 35 19.36 -1.39 2.15
C ALA A 35 19.20 -2.93 2.15
N ALA A 36 17.99 -3.43 2.32
CA ALA A 36 17.69 -4.86 2.27
C ALA A 36 18.09 -5.48 0.92
N TYR A 37 17.75 -4.79 -0.17
CA TYR A 37 18.15 -5.23 -1.51
C TYR A 37 19.68 -5.17 -1.71
N LYS A 38 20.31 -4.08 -1.31
CA LYS A 38 21.77 -3.91 -1.47
C LYS A 38 22.57 -4.99 -0.71
N THR A 39 22.05 -5.46 0.42
CA THR A 39 22.75 -6.44 1.26
C THR A 39 22.48 -7.88 0.86
N LEU A 40 21.25 -8.23 0.54
CA LEU A 40 20.79 -9.62 0.33
C LEU A 40 20.01 -9.81 -0.99
N GLY A 41 19.99 -8.80 -1.87
CA GLY A 41 19.22 -8.87 -3.13
C GLY A 41 17.74 -9.09 -2.90
N VAL A 42 17.11 -9.86 -3.78
CA VAL A 42 15.68 -10.22 -3.70
C VAL A 42 15.32 -10.91 -2.38
N ILE A 43 16.22 -11.72 -1.83
CA ILE A 43 16.01 -12.42 -0.55
C ILE A 43 15.85 -11.39 0.58
N GLY A 44 16.64 -10.31 0.58
CA GLY A 44 16.51 -9.23 1.56
C GLY A 44 15.14 -8.56 1.54
N LEU A 45 14.60 -8.31 0.34
CA LEU A 45 13.24 -7.77 0.18
C LEU A 45 12.18 -8.73 0.71
N LYS A 46 12.30 -10.02 0.41
CA LYS A 46 11.36 -11.04 0.90
C LYS A 46 11.42 -11.21 2.41
N LEU A 47 12.63 -11.20 3.00
CA LEU A 47 12.79 -11.23 4.44
C LEU A 47 12.17 -9.99 5.10
N LEU A 48 12.31 -8.81 4.50
CA LEU A 48 11.67 -7.60 5.00
C LEU A 48 10.14 -7.70 4.93
N LYS A 49 9.58 -8.18 3.82
CA LYS A 49 8.14 -8.45 3.70
C LYS A 49 7.68 -9.46 4.76
N PHE A 50 8.41 -10.57 4.92
CA PHE A 50 8.12 -11.57 5.95
C PHE A 50 8.14 -10.97 7.35
N ALA A 51 9.13 -10.15 7.68
CA ALA A 51 9.24 -9.49 8.99
C ALA A 51 8.04 -8.54 9.24
N CYS A 52 7.62 -7.76 8.23
CA CYS A 52 6.44 -6.91 8.33
C CYS A 52 5.16 -7.73 8.53
N SER A 53 4.94 -8.80 7.75
CA SER A 53 3.78 -9.67 7.88
C SER A 53 3.75 -10.35 9.25
N ALA A 54 4.90 -10.86 9.71
CA ALA A 54 5.03 -11.44 11.05
C ALA A 54 4.75 -10.42 12.16
N ALA A 55 5.20 -9.17 12.00
CA ALA A 55 4.93 -8.11 12.97
C ALA A 55 3.43 -7.77 13.04
N VAL A 56 2.71 -7.73 11.92
CA VAL A 56 1.24 -7.55 11.89
C VAL A 56 0.56 -8.66 12.70
N ILE A 57 0.89 -9.93 12.41
CA ILE A 57 0.31 -11.08 13.12
C ILE A 57 0.67 -11.04 14.62
N LEU A 58 1.92 -10.73 14.95
CA LEU A 58 2.38 -10.62 16.34
C LEU A 58 1.58 -9.56 17.10
N PHE A 59 1.47 -8.33 16.57
CA PHE A 59 0.73 -7.26 17.26
C PHE A 59 -0.75 -7.58 17.39
N LEU A 60 -1.38 -8.17 16.37
CA LEU A 60 -2.77 -8.62 16.48
C LEU A 60 -2.92 -9.71 17.54
N THR A 61 -2.00 -10.68 17.60
CA THR A 61 -2.00 -11.73 18.63
C THR A 61 -1.82 -11.15 20.03
N LEU A 62 -0.92 -10.19 20.22
CA LEU A 62 -0.76 -9.48 21.50
C LEU A 62 -2.03 -8.75 21.91
N GLY A 63 -2.69 -8.06 20.96
CA GLY A 63 -3.98 -7.42 21.23
C GLY A 63 -5.11 -8.40 21.53
N LEU A 64 -5.16 -9.53 20.84
CA LEU A 64 -6.13 -10.60 21.08
C LEU A 64 -5.96 -11.26 22.46
N ALA A 65 -4.73 -11.43 22.92
CA ALA A 65 -4.43 -11.96 24.25
C ALA A 65 -5.03 -11.12 25.39
N GLU A 66 -5.32 -9.83 25.14
CA GLU A 66 -5.94 -8.94 26.12
C GLU A 66 -7.48 -9.14 26.21
N THR A 67 -8.09 -9.90 25.28
CA THR A 67 -9.56 -10.02 25.17
C THR A 67 -10.19 -11.13 26.02
N ASP A 68 -9.42 -12.01 26.64
CA ASP A 68 -9.85 -13.24 27.32
C ASP A 68 -10.68 -14.19 26.42
N SER A 69 -10.64 -14.03 25.11
CA SER A 69 -11.32 -14.91 24.15
C SER A 69 -10.61 -16.26 24.02
N PRO A 70 -11.34 -17.38 23.80
CA PRO A 70 -10.73 -18.67 23.55
C PRO A 70 -9.77 -18.67 22.36
N MET A 71 -8.69 -19.42 22.45
CA MET A 71 -7.67 -19.50 21.41
C MET A 71 -8.24 -19.93 20.05
N ALA A 72 -9.24 -20.83 20.03
CA ALA A 72 -9.90 -21.25 18.80
C ALA A 72 -10.58 -20.07 18.06
N ILE A 73 -11.25 -19.17 18.82
CA ILE A 73 -11.85 -17.95 18.26
C ILE A 73 -10.77 -17.01 17.76
N GLN A 74 -9.70 -16.78 18.54
CA GLN A 74 -8.59 -15.94 18.14
C GLN A 74 -7.94 -16.45 16.84
N PHE A 75 -7.69 -17.76 16.76
CA PHE A 75 -7.10 -18.37 15.57
C PHE A 75 -8.00 -18.25 14.34
N ALA A 76 -9.31 -18.56 14.47
CA ALA A 76 -10.25 -18.45 13.36
C ALA A 76 -10.33 -17.01 12.81
N ILE A 77 -10.36 -16.01 13.71
CA ILE A 77 -10.39 -14.60 13.33
C ILE A 77 -9.08 -14.17 12.67
N LEU A 78 -7.93 -14.58 13.22
CA LEU A 78 -6.61 -14.28 12.62
C LEU A 78 -6.46 -14.92 11.24
N LEU A 79 -6.92 -16.16 11.07
CA LEU A 79 -6.89 -16.83 9.78
C LEU A 79 -7.75 -16.08 8.75
N ALA A 80 -8.99 -15.75 9.13
CA ALA A 80 -9.87 -14.97 8.26
C ALA A 80 -9.28 -13.58 7.93
N ALA A 81 -8.69 -12.89 8.93
CA ALA A 81 -8.03 -11.62 8.73
C ALA A 81 -6.82 -11.75 7.77
N SER A 82 -6.02 -12.81 7.91
CA SER A 82 -4.87 -13.07 7.01
C SER A 82 -5.33 -13.30 5.58
N ILE A 83 -6.43 -14.02 5.35
CA ILE A 83 -7.02 -14.19 4.00
C ILE A 83 -7.48 -12.83 3.44
N ALA A 84 -8.14 -12.01 4.27
CA ALA A 84 -8.68 -10.72 3.84
C ALA A 84 -7.59 -9.68 3.54
N ILE A 85 -6.48 -9.69 4.28
CA ILE A 85 -5.38 -8.72 4.15
C ILE A 85 -4.34 -9.17 3.10
N GLY A 86 -4.15 -10.47 2.92
CA GLY A 86 -3.05 -11.08 2.17
C GLY A 86 -2.79 -10.45 0.80
N PRO A 87 -3.79 -10.27 -0.09
CA PRO A 87 -3.58 -9.64 -1.39
C PRO A 87 -3.04 -8.21 -1.34
N GLN A 88 -3.29 -7.48 -0.25
CA GLN A 88 -2.80 -6.11 -0.05
C GLN A 88 -1.41 -6.07 0.60
N MET A 89 -0.88 -7.21 1.08
CA MET A 89 0.47 -7.33 1.63
C MET A 89 1.52 -7.35 0.50
N GLN A 90 1.39 -6.41 -0.44
CA GLN A 90 2.34 -6.22 -1.51
C GLN A 90 3.61 -5.54 -1.00
N PHE A 91 4.73 -5.70 -1.73
CA PHE A 91 5.98 -5.06 -1.38
C PHE A 91 5.96 -3.57 -1.75
N ARG A 92 5.37 -2.78 -0.87
CA ARG A 92 5.21 -1.32 -0.98
C ARG A 92 5.39 -0.68 0.39
N PRO A 93 5.71 0.61 0.49
CA PRO A 93 5.80 1.35 1.76
C PRO A 93 4.57 1.23 2.66
N GLN A 94 3.40 0.95 2.08
CA GLN A 94 2.14 0.70 2.80
C GLN A 94 2.22 -0.46 3.81
N LEU A 95 3.14 -1.43 3.64
CA LEU A 95 3.37 -2.51 4.61
C LEU A 95 3.66 -1.97 6.03
N PHE A 96 4.43 -0.88 6.11
CA PHE A 96 4.75 -0.26 7.40
C PHE A 96 3.52 0.37 8.06
N THR A 97 2.54 0.82 7.27
CA THR A 97 1.25 1.28 7.77
C THR A 97 0.47 0.15 8.43
N PHE A 98 0.46 -1.05 7.86
CA PHE A 98 -0.22 -2.20 8.46
C PHE A 98 0.44 -2.63 9.77
N VAL A 99 1.76 -2.63 9.83
CA VAL A 99 2.54 -2.89 11.06
C VAL A 99 2.20 -1.85 12.14
N ALA A 100 2.27 -0.56 11.81
CA ALA A 100 2.04 0.51 12.75
C ALA A 100 0.58 0.53 13.25
N MET A 101 -0.41 0.30 12.38
CA MET A 101 -1.82 0.21 12.75
C MET A 101 -2.07 -0.98 13.69
N SER A 102 -1.49 -2.15 13.39
CA SER A 102 -1.61 -3.33 14.25
C SER A 102 -1.01 -3.08 15.64
N GLY A 103 0.16 -2.42 15.71
CA GLY A 103 0.78 -2.01 16.96
C GLY A 103 -0.07 -1.02 17.74
N LEU A 104 -0.65 -0.03 17.05
CA LEU A 104 -1.51 0.97 17.68
C LEU A 104 -2.78 0.34 18.27
N VAL A 105 -3.50 -0.51 17.52
CA VAL A 105 -4.71 -1.16 18.05
C VAL A 105 -4.40 -2.13 19.19
N ALA A 106 -3.22 -2.77 19.21
CA ALA A 106 -2.77 -3.59 20.34
C ALA A 106 -2.53 -2.75 21.62
N ILE A 107 -1.89 -1.57 21.48
CA ILE A 107 -1.70 -0.62 22.60
C ILE A 107 -3.08 -0.19 23.16
N LEU A 108 -4.01 0.17 22.28
CA LEU A 108 -5.36 0.62 22.67
C LEU A 108 -6.21 -0.53 23.29
N ALA A 109 -6.05 -1.76 22.79
CA ALA A 109 -6.69 -2.94 23.37
C ALA A 109 -6.20 -3.20 24.81
N ARG A 110 -4.89 -3.12 25.04
CA ARG A 110 -4.31 -3.27 26.37
C ARG A 110 -4.81 -2.21 27.35
N TYR A 111 -4.93 -0.97 26.88
CA TYR A 111 -5.57 0.09 27.67
C TYR A 111 -7.01 -0.22 27.99
N THR A 112 -7.80 -0.63 27.00
CA THR A 112 -9.25 -0.84 27.13
C THR A 112 -9.59 -2.06 28.00
N TYR A 113 -8.87 -3.17 27.83
CA TYR A 113 -9.26 -4.45 28.45
C TYR A 113 -8.48 -4.78 29.73
N ARG A 114 -7.28 -4.23 29.92
CA ARG A 114 -6.47 -4.46 31.13
C ARG A 114 -6.29 -3.21 32.00
N GLY A 115 -6.83 -2.08 31.58
CA GLY A 115 -6.69 -0.83 32.34
C GLY A 115 -5.25 -0.30 32.38
N CYS A 116 -4.36 -0.77 31.49
CA CYS A 116 -2.99 -0.30 31.44
C CYS A 116 -2.93 1.13 30.91
N ALA A 117 -2.59 2.10 31.78
CA ALA A 117 -2.54 3.52 31.41
C ALA A 117 -1.46 3.90 30.39
N ALA A 118 -0.60 2.96 29.99
CA ALA A 118 0.53 3.21 29.08
C ALA A 118 0.09 3.28 27.61
N VAL A 119 -0.54 4.38 27.18
CA VAL A 119 -0.81 4.69 25.77
C VAL A 119 0.31 5.55 25.16
N TRP A 120 1.20 6.12 25.97
CA TRP A 120 2.31 6.95 25.51
C TRP A 120 3.20 6.35 24.39
N PRO A 121 3.34 5.00 24.24
CA PRO A 121 4.09 4.42 23.12
C PRO A 121 3.52 4.77 21.75
N ALA A 122 2.27 5.25 21.68
CA ALA A 122 1.68 5.77 20.45
C ALA A 122 2.46 7.01 19.92
N ILE A 123 3.10 7.79 20.81
CA ILE A 123 3.86 8.99 20.41
C ILE A 123 5.04 8.62 19.50
N PRO A 124 6.03 7.81 19.94
CA PRO A 124 7.13 7.40 19.07
C PRO A 124 6.66 6.52 17.90
N LEU A 125 5.59 5.75 18.05
CA LEU A 125 5.02 4.96 16.97
C LEU A 125 4.54 5.85 15.82
N LEU A 126 3.78 6.92 16.10
CA LEU A 126 3.30 7.84 15.08
C LEU A 126 4.43 8.68 14.47
N ALA A 127 5.41 9.10 15.27
CA ALA A 127 6.60 9.78 14.75
C ALA A 127 7.35 8.91 13.74
N LEU A 128 7.56 7.64 14.05
CA LEU A 128 8.21 6.69 13.17
C LEU A 128 7.36 6.41 11.92
N TRP A 129 6.05 6.20 12.10
CA TRP A 129 5.11 5.94 11.00
C TRP A 129 5.09 7.08 9.97
N ALA A 130 5.12 8.35 10.41
CA ALA A 130 5.17 9.52 9.53
C ALA A 130 6.42 9.58 8.64
N ASN A 131 7.50 8.89 9.01
CA ASN A 131 8.71 8.77 8.21
C ASN A 131 8.68 7.58 7.24
N PHE A 132 7.82 6.58 7.50
CA PHE A 132 7.69 5.41 6.64
C PHE A 132 6.67 5.58 5.52
N HIS A 133 5.48 6.14 5.82
CA HIS A 133 4.39 6.19 4.84
C HIS A 133 3.33 7.23 5.22
N GLY A 134 2.72 7.85 4.22
CA GLY A 134 1.64 8.83 4.37
C GLY A 134 0.40 8.35 5.14
N GLY A 135 0.26 7.04 5.34
CA GLY A 135 -0.81 6.43 6.14
C GLY A 135 -0.82 6.78 7.63
N PHE A 136 0.19 7.50 8.15
CA PHE A 136 0.21 7.97 9.55
C PHE A 136 -1.02 8.81 9.93
N ILE A 137 -1.65 9.48 8.96
CA ILE A 137 -2.88 10.25 9.18
C ILE A 137 -4.02 9.38 9.71
N ILE A 138 -4.05 8.09 9.31
CA ILE A 138 -5.02 7.11 9.82
C ILE A 138 -4.74 6.79 11.28
N GLY A 139 -3.46 6.70 11.67
CA GLY A 139 -3.07 6.55 13.08
C GLY A 139 -3.51 7.73 13.93
N VAL A 140 -3.34 8.96 13.41
CA VAL A 140 -3.84 10.19 14.05
C VAL A 140 -5.36 10.16 14.19
N ALA A 141 -6.09 9.80 13.13
CA ALA A 141 -7.55 9.68 13.14
C ALA A 141 -8.03 8.57 14.12
N THR A 142 -7.30 7.46 14.20
CA THR A 142 -7.57 6.37 15.15
C THR A 142 -7.46 6.85 16.61
N LEU A 143 -6.38 7.55 16.96
CA LEU A 143 -6.21 8.11 18.31
C LEU A 143 -7.23 9.20 18.60
N ALA A 144 -7.57 10.05 17.64
CA ALA A 144 -8.60 11.08 17.79
C ALA A 144 -9.96 10.43 18.10
N THR A 145 -10.37 9.42 17.29
CA THR A 145 -11.63 8.68 17.49
C THR A 145 -11.65 8.01 18.86
N PHE A 146 -10.58 7.31 19.23
CA PHE A 146 -10.47 6.63 20.53
C PHE A 146 -10.60 7.62 21.68
N SER A 147 -9.81 8.69 21.67
CA SER A 147 -9.81 9.70 22.73
C SER A 147 -11.14 10.42 22.87
N ALA A 148 -11.78 10.76 21.75
CA ALA A 148 -13.08 11.43 21.74
C ALA A 148 -14.18 10.52 22.33
N VAL A 149 -14.23 9.24 21.93
CA VAL A 149 -15.23 8.30 22.45
C VAL A 149 -15.02 8.05 23.94
N VAL A 150 -13.78 7.87 24.41
CA VAL A 150 -13.50 7.72 25.84
C VAL A 150 -13.93 8.97 26.61
N LEU A 151 -13.63 10.18 26.11
CA LEU A 151 -14.03 11.42 26.75
C LEU A 151 -15.55 11.54 26.87
N VAL A 152 -16.27 11.25 25.76
CA VAL A 152 -17.75 11.29 25.77
C VAL A 152 -18.32 10.27 26.75
N GLN A 153 -17.81 9.03 26.78
CA GLN A 153 -18.24 8.02 27.75
C GLN A 153 -18.01 8.48 29.20
N ASP A 154 -16.83 9.02 29.51
CA ASP A 154 -16.51 9.51 30.84
C ASP A 154 -17.44 10.65 31.29
N LEU A 155 -17.81 11.55 30.37
CA LEU A 155 -18.75 12.65 30.66
C LEU A 155 -20.19 12.13 30.86
N VAL A 156 -20.65 11.20 29.99
CA VAL A 156 -22.01 10.63 30.08
C VAL A 156 -22.19 9.79 31.35
N GLU A 157 -21.15 9.05 31.74
CA GLU A 157 -21.17 8.19 32.92
C GLU A 157 -20.80 8.93 34.23
N GLY A 158 -20.51 10.23 34.20
CA GLY A 158 -20.16 11.02 35.35
C GLY A 158 -18.81 10.67 35.99
N ARG A 159 -17.92 9.99 35.27
CA ARG A 159 -16.59 9.58 35.79
C ARG A 159 -15.58 10.72 35.86
N GLY A 160 -15.95 11.90 35.39
CA GLY A 160 -15.04 13.02 35.22
C GLY A 160 -14.15 12.93 33.98
N SER A 161 -13.59 14.05 33.55
CA SER A 161 -12.91 14.16 32.24
C SER A 161 -11.41 13.81 32.27
N LYS A 162 -10.82 13.52 33.43
CA LYS A 162 -9.35 13.38 33.60
C LYS A 162 -8.74 12.33 32.64
N ARG A 163 -9.38 11.16 32.54
CA ARG A 163 -8.90 10.06 31.69
C ARG A 163 -8.94 10.44 30.20
N GLY A 164 -10.08 10.98 29.75
CA GLY A 164 -10.25 11.48 28.40
C GLY A 164 -9.28 12.60 28.05
N LEU A 165 -9.02 13.53 28.97
CA LEU A 165 -8.06 14.63 28.78
C LEU A 165 -6.61 14.12 28.65
N ILE A 166 -6.20 13.11 29.42
CA ILE A 166 -4.88 12.47 29.28
C ILE A 166 -4.74 11.86 27.90
N LEU A 167 -5.75 11.11 27.42
CA LEU A 167 -5.73 10.52 26.09
C LEU A 167 -5.69 11.58 25.00
N PHE A 168 -6.42 12.67 25.18
CA PHE A 168 -6.38 13.80 24.26
C PHE A 168 -4.99 14.48 24.25
N ALA A 169 -4.33 14.60 25.39
CA ALA A 169 -2.95 15.09 25.44
C ALA A 169 -1.97 14.15 24.72
N ILE A 170 -2.14 12.82 24.86
CA ILE A 170 -1.35 11.83 24.12
C ILE A 170 -1.63 11.93 22.61
N PHE A 171 -2.90 12.08 22.22
CA PHE A 171 -3.27 12.31 20.81
C PHE A 171 -2.60 13.57 20.25
N ALA A 172 -2.66 14.69 20.97
CA ALA A 172 -2.03 15.94 20.54
C ALA A 172 -0.50 15.81 20.44
N ALA A 173 0.14 15.20 21.45
CA ALA A 173 1.58 14.93 21.45
C ALA A 173 1.98 13.99 20.30
N SER A 174 1.18 12.94 20.02
CA SER A 174 1.40 12.02 18.90
C SER A 174 1.27 12.73 17.56
N THR A 175 0.27 13.62 17.42
CA THR A 175 0.08 14.42 16.21
C THR A 175 1.26 15.36 15.98
N LEU A 176 1.73 16.06 17.02
CA LEU A 176 2.92 16.91 16.94
C LEU A 176 4.18 16.10 16.61
N ALA A 177 4.31 14.90 17.16
CA ALA A 177 5.44 14.01 16.89
C ALA A 177 5.53 13.58 15.42
N THR A 178 4.41 13.57 14.66
CA THR A 178 4.44 13.31 13.20
C THR A 178 5.15 14.41 12.41
N LEU A 179 5.41 15.57 12.99
CA LEU A 179 6.21 16.62 12.38
C LEU A 179 7.72 16.34 12.43
N ALA A 180 8.15 15.32 13.19
CA ALA A 180 9.54 14.88 13.27
C ALA A 180 9.94 14.08 12.00
N THR A 181 9.79 14.71 10.84
CA THR A 181 10.21 14.22 9.53
C THR A 181 11.16 15.25 8.88
N PRO A 182 11.96 14.88 7.89
CA PRO A 182 12.83 15.83 7.17
C PRO A 182 12.07 16.99 6.53
N TYR A 183 10.76 16.84 6.33
CA TYR A 183 9.90 17.83 5.66
C TYR A 183 8.93 18.54 6.62
N GLY A 184 8.88 18.16 7.90
CA GLY A 184 7.98 18.75 8.90
C GLY A 184 6.53 18.79 8.41
N ILE A 185 5.93 19.99 8.41
CA ILE A 185 4.55 20.21 7.93
C ILE A 185 4.37 19.90 6.43
N GLY A 186 5.46 19.85 5.66
CA GLY A 186 5.44 19.48 4.24
C GLY A 186 4.89 18.09 4.02
N THR A 187 5.18 17.12 4.92
CA THR A 187 4.62 15.76 4.87
C THR A 187 3.09 15.77 4.94
N TRP A 188 2.51 16.56 5.85
CA TRP A 188 1.06 16.73 5.98
C TRP A 188 0.45 17.34 4.71
N LYS A 189 1.11 18.36 4.14
CA LYS A 189 0.66 19.00 2.89
C LYS A 189 0.69 18.03 1.71
N ALA A 190 1.72 17.18 1.62
CA ALA A 190 1.81 16.16 0.57
C ALA A 190 0.67 15.14 0.68
N VAL A 191 0.43 14.58 1.88
CA VAL A 191 -0.65 13.62 2.11
C VAL A 191 -2.03 14.25 1.86
N ALA A 192 -2.26 15.47 2.34
CA ALA A 192 -3.53 16.18 2.09
C ALA A 192 -3.76 16.41 0.59
N ARG A 193 -2.73 16.76 -0.18
CA ARG A 193 -2.80 16.93 -1.62
C ARG A 193 -3.16 15.62 -2.30
N ALA A 194 -2.48 14.51 -1.96
CA ALA A 194 -2.79 13.19 -2.51
C ALA A 194 -4.25 12.76 -2.26
N MET A 195 -4.78 13.05 -1.07
CA MET A 195 -6.16 12.72 -0.69
C MET A 195 -7.22 13.59 -1.41
N THR A 196 -6.87 14.80 -1.81
CA THR A 196 -7.80 15.77 -2.41
C THR A 196 -7.67 15.87 -3.94
N ASN A 197 -6.65 15.25 -4.53
CA ASN A 197 -6.43 15.26 -5.97
C ASN A 197 -7.53 14.43 -6.67
N PRO A 198 -8.35 15.03 -7.57
CA PRO A 198 -9.43 14.34 -8.24
C PRO A 198 -8.95 13.20 -9.14
N HIS A 199 -7.78 13.34 -9.77
CA HIS A 199 -7.22 12.35 -10.68
C HIS A 199 -6.59 11.13 -9.98
N THR A 200 -6.41 11.16 -8.66
CA THR A 200 -5.83 10.04 -7.92
C THR A 200 -6.59 8.73 -8.17
N ARG A 201 -7.92 8.81 -8.26
CA ARG A 201 -8.78 7.65 -8.51
C ARG A 201 -8.74 7.15 -9.96
N GLU A 202 -8.36 8.00 -10.91
CA GLU A 202 -8.25 7.64 -12.33
C GLU A 202 -6.96 6.90 -12.62
N VAL A 203 -5.89 7.21 -11.89
CA VAL A 203 -4.55 6.68 -12.12
C VAL A 203 -4.20 5.51 -11.20
N ILE A 204 -4.78 5.47 -9.99
CA ILE A 204 -4.40 4.50 -8.95
C ILE A 204 -5.62 3.66 -8.55
N ASP A 205 -5.65 2.40 -8.98
CA ASP A 205 -6.76 1.45 -8.73
C ASP A 205 -7.11 1.31 -7.24
N ASP A 206 -6.11 1.31 -6.35
CA ASP A 206 -6.32 1.16 -4.90
C ASP A 206 -7.14 2.28 -4.25
N TRP A 207 -7.29 3.44 -4.92
CA TRP A 207 -8.12 4.55 -4.47
C TRP A 207 -9.58 4.46 -4.93
N GLN A 208 -9.91 3.49 -5.78
CA GLN A 208 -11.28 3.24 -6.19
C GLN A 208 -12.16 2.83 -5.01
N PRO A 209 -13.45 3.17 -5.01
CA PRO A 209 -14.40 2.70 -4.01
C PRO A 209 -14.44 1.17 -3.94
N LEU A 210 -14.63 0.63 -2.73
CA LEU A 210 -14.65 -0.81 -2.50
C LEU A 210 -15.64 -1.54 -3.41
N MET A 211 -16.85 -0.97 -3.61
CA MET A 211 -17.91 -1.62 -4.39
C MET A 211 -17.61 -1.65 -5.89
N SER A 212 -17.04 -0.57 -6.44
CA SER A 212 -16.63 -0.56 -7.87
C SER A 212 -15.47 -1.52 -8.13
N THR A 213 -14.53 -1.62 -7.19
CA THR A 213 -13.43 -2.59 -7.26
C THR A 213 -13.95 -4.02 -7.16
N PHE A 214 -14.92 -4.28 -6.26
CA PHE A 214 -15.56 -5.59 -6.15
C PHE A 214 -16.23 -6.00 -7.47
N ASP A 215 -17.03 -5.12 -8.06
CA ASP A 215 -17.73 -5.37 -9.31
C ASP A 215 -16.74 -5.67 -10.45
N ALA A 216 -15.72 -4.84 -10.62
CA ALA A 216 -14.69 -5.04 -11.63
C ALA A 216 -13.93 -6.37 -11.45
N MET A 217 -13.61 -6.74 -10.21
CA MET A 217 -12.92 -8.00 -9.91
C MET A 217 -13.84 -9.20 -10.09
N TRP A 218 -15.13 -9.10 -9.73
CA TRP A 218 -16.12 -10.15 -9.90
C TRP A 218 -16.27 -10.55 -11.36
N HIS A 219 -16.40 -9.57 -12.25
CA HIS A 219 -16.52 -9.84 -13.69
C HIS A 219 -15.22 -10.35 -14.34
N ARG A 220 -14.06 -10.01 -13.78
CA ARG A 220 -12.76 -10.47 -14.29
C ARG A 220 -12.40 -11.88 -13.81
N ASN A 221 -12.56 -12.16 -12.51
CA ASN A 221 -12.25 -13.44 -11.89
C ASN A 221 -12.92 -13.53 -10.50
N HIS A 222 -13.91 -14.41 -10.35
CA HIS A 222 -14.66 -14.59 -9.10
C HIS A 222 -13.79 -14.94 -7.90
N THR A 223 -12.66 -15.63 -8.07
CA THR A 223 -11.77 -15.97 -6.95
C THR A 223 -11.05 -14.77 -6.37
N SER A 224 -10.86 -13.70 -7.13
CA SER A 224 -10.17 -12.49 -6.68
C SER A 224 -10.96 -11.66 -5.66
N VAL A 225 -12.27 -11.88 -5.53
CA VAL A 225 -13.13 -11.21 -4.54
C VAL A 225 -13.24 -11.94 -3.20
N VAL A 226 -12.72 -13.17 -3.09
CA VAL A 226 -12.77 -13.95 -1.83
C VAL A 226 -12.26 -13.17 -0.62
N PRO A 227 -11.14 -12.45 -0.68
CA PRO A 227 -10.66 -11.64 0.45
C PRO A 227 -11.66 -10.56 0.88
N MET A 228 -12.36 -9.94 -0.07
CA MET A 228 -13.36 -8.91 0.20
C MET A 228 -14.61 -9.51 0.86
N ILE A 229 -15.04 -10.70 0.42
CA ILE A 229 -16.15 -11.45 1.03
C ILE A 229 -15.81 -11.84 2.47
N VAL A 230 -14.59 -12.35 2.70
CA VAL A 230 -14.11 -12.67 4.06
C VAL A 230 -14.06 -11.44 4.95
N ALA A 231 -13.58 -10.30 4.44
CA ALA A 231 -13.61 -9.05 5.18
C ALA A 231 -15.04 -8.62 5.52
N ALA A 232 -15.97 -8.69 4.57
CA ALA A 232 -17.38 -8.39 4.82
C ALA A 232 -17.99 -9.31 5.89
N ALA A 233 -17.66 -10.60 5.87
CA ALA A 233 -18.10 -11.55 6.89
C ALA A 233 -17.56 -11.18 8.29
N LEU A 234 -16.31 -10.73 8.40
CA LEU A 234 -15.73 -10.24 9.66
C LEU A 234 -16.47 -8.98 10.16
N PHE A 235 -16.79 -8.03 9.27
CA PHE A 235 -17.49 -6.80 9.64
C PHE A 235 -18.94 -7.07 10.09
N VAL A 236 -19.67 -7.91 9.36
CA VAL A 236 -21.04 -8.34 9.74
C VAL A 236 -21.00 -9.07 11.07
N SER A 237 -20.02 -9.97 11.26
CA SER A 237 -19.85 -10.70 12.52
C SER A 237 -19.56 -9.78 13.70
N LEU A 238 -18.74 -8.72 13.50
CA LEU A 238 -18.49 -7.72 14.53
C LEU A 238 -19.78 -6.97 14.89
N GLY A 239 -20.52 -6.48 13.90
CA GLY A 239 -21.80 -5.78 14.14
C GLY A 239 -22.81 -6.65 14.88
N ALA A 240 -22.99 -7.91 14.44
CA ALA A 240 -23.91 -8.86 15.05
C ALA A 240 -23.49 -9.20 16.49
N THR A 241 -22.23 -9.57 16.72
CA THR A 241 -21.74 -9.95 18.06
C THR A 241 -21.72 -8.75 19.02
N PHE A 242 -21.41 -7.54 18.55
CA PHE A 242 -21.53 -6.31 19.35
C PHE A 242 -22.96 -6.05 19.79
N ALA A 243 -23.93 -6.13 18.88
CA ALA A 243 -25.35 -5.94 19.18
C ALA A 243 -25.87 -6.99 20.17
N MET A 244 -25.47 -8.26 20.00
CA MET A 244 -25.91 -9.38 20.88
C MET A 244 -25.24 -9.34 22.24
N SER A 245 -24.00 -8.91 22.36
CA SER A 245 -23.24 -8.90 23.62
C SER A 245 -23.75 -7.86 24.63
N ARG A 246 -24.40 -6.79 24.14
CA ARG A 246 -24.89 -5.64 24.93
C ARG A 246 -23.81 -5.03 25.83
N ARG A 247 -22.53 -5.10 25.44
CA ARG A 247 -21.39 -4.59 26.20
C ARG A 247 -20.93 -3.27 25.60
N GLY A 248 -21.09 -2.15 26.33
CA GLY A 248 -20.73 -0.81 25.85
C GLY A 248 -19.36 -0.29 26.29
N ASN A 249 -18.65 -1.02 27.16
CA ASN A 249 -17.41 -0.52 27.74
C ASN A 249 -16.20 -0.57 26.77
N ASP A 250 -16.29 -1.25 25.64
CA ASP A 250 -15.28 -1.21 24.58
C ASP A 250 -15.73 -0.44 23.33
N LEU A 251 -16.74 0.40 23.49
CA LEU A 251 -17.22 1.30 22.43
C LEU A 251 -16.10 2.05 21.68
N PRO A 252 -15.01 2.52 22.35
CA PRO A 252 -13.90 3.15 21.65
C PRO A 252 -13.24 2.23 20.58
N MET A 253 -13.06 0.95 20.86
CA MET A 253 -12.49 -0.03 19.92
C MET A 253 -13.43 -0.32 18.76
N VAL A 254 -14.74 -0.46 19.04
CA VAL A 254 -15.77 -0.67 18.02
C VAL A 254 -15.91 0.60 17.13
N ALA A 255 -15.81 1.78 17.71
CA ALA A 255 -15.87 3.04 16.97
C ALA A 255 -14.71 3.18 15.98
N ILE A 256 -13.48 2.81 16.38
CA ILE A 256 -12.34 2.76 15.46
C ILE A 256 -12.64 1.81 14.30
N ALA A 257 -13.12 0.60 14.59
CA ALA A 257 -13.48 -0.37 13.55
C ALA A 257 -14.55 0.20 12.60
N ALA A 258 -15.59 0.84 13.12
CA ALA A 258 -16.65 1.45 12.32
C ALA A 258 -16.12 2.56 11.39
N VAL A 259 -15.25 3.44 11.92
CA VAL A 259 -14.62 4.51 11.11
C VAL A 259 -13.73 3.92 10.02
N MET A 260 -12.94 2.88 10.33
CA MET A 260 -12.09 2.22 9.33
C MET A 260 -12.90 1.46 8.28
N ILE A 261 -14.00 0.81 8.66
CA ILE A 261 -14.93 0.17 7.72
C ILE A 261 -15.52 1.22 6.78
N ALA A 262 -16.01 2.35 7.30
CA ALA A 262 -16.50 3.43 6.47
C ALA A 262 -15.42 3.96 5.51
N ALA A 263 -14.17 4.12 5.96
CA ALA A 263 -13.06 4.52 5.13
C ALA A 263 -12.73 3.49 4.03
N ALA A 264 -12.94 2.18 4.28
CA ALA A 264 -12.75 1.13 3.28
C ALA A 264 -13.77 1.23 2.14
N PHE A 265 -15.01 1.64 2.41
CA PHE A 265 -16.01 1.89 1.35
C PHE A 265 -15.63 3.07 0.46
N VAL A 266 -14.92 4.06 1.00
CA VAL A 266 -14.45 5.23 0.23
C VAL A 266 -13.28 4.88 -0.68
N ALA A 267 -12.34 4.04 -0.18
CA ALA A 267 -11.18 3.60 -0.95
C ALA A 267 -10.73 2.20 -0.51
N MET A 268 -10.61 1.28 -1.48
CA MET A 268 -10.27 -0.12 -1.25
C MET A 268 -8.96 -0.29 -0.46
N ARG A 269 -7.99 0.59 -0.63
CA ARG A 269 -6.72 0.56 0.09
C ARG A 269 -6.85 0.59 1.62
N ASN A 270 -8.00 1.01 2.14
CA ASN A 270 -8.29 1.03 3.57
C ASN A 270 -8.88 -0.30 4.09
N LEU A 271 -9.20 -1.25 3.21
CA LEU A 271 -9.78 -2.54 3.60
C LEU A 271 -8.91 -3.30 4.62
N PRO A 272 -7.58 -3.42 4.44
CA PRO A 272 -6.72 -4.07 5.44
C PRO A 272 -6.77 -3.38 6.80
N LEU A 273 -6.86 -2.05 6.82
CA LEU A 273 -6.91 -1.27 8.08
C LEU A 273 -8.24 -1.49 8.81
N ALA A 274 -9.34 -1.59 8.06
CA ALA A 274 -10.65 -1.94 8.61
C ALA A 274 -10.65 -3.36 9.21
N VAL A 275 -10.03 -4.31 8.54
CA VAL A 275 -9.88 -5.69 9.06
C VAL A 275 -9.02 -5.67 10.33
N ILE A 276 -7.84 -5.03 10.32
CA ILE A 276 -6.94 -4.90 11.47
C ILE A 276 -7.68 -4.30 12.68
N ALA A 277 -8.45 -3.23 12.47
CA ALA A 277 -9.21 -2.58 13.53
C ALA A 277 -10.35 -3.45 14.09
N SER A 278 -10.89 -4.37 13.26
CA SER A 278 -12.05 -5.21 13.62
C SER A 278 -11.69 -6.48 14.38
N VAL A 279 -10.46 -7.01 14.21
CA VAL A 279 -10.02 -8.32 14.75
C VAL A 279 -10.21 -8.41 16.27
N ILE A 280 -9.74 -7.44 17.02
CA ILE A 280 -9.69 -7.46 18.48
C ILE A 280 -11.10 -7.31 19.10
N PRO A 281 -11.90 -6.29 18.74
CA PRO A 281 -13.27 -6.18 19.27
C PRO A 281 -14.15 -7.34 18.83
N LEU A 282 -14.00 -7.88 17.62
CA LEU A 282 -14.72 -9.08 17.17
C LEU A 282 -14.45 -10.28 18.11
N ALA A 283 -13.19 -10.57 18.42
CA ALA A 283 -12.84 -11.66 19.32
C ALA A 283 -13.45 -11.46 20.71
N ARG A 284 -13.41 -10.24 21.24
CA ARG A 284 -13.99 -9.88 22.54
C ARG A 284 -15.50 -10.12 22.56
N HIS A 285 -16.26 -9.60 21.60
CA HIS A 285 -17.71 -9.72 21.55
C HIS A 285 -18.15 -11.16 21.23
N SER A 286 -17.44 -11.87 20.35
CA SER A 286 -17.68 -13.28 20.07
C SER A 286 -17.58 -14.14 21.34
N SER A 287 -16.58 -13.88 22.19
CA SER A 287 -16.43 -14.64 23.44
C SER A 287 -17.60 -14.46 24.39
N PHE A 288 -18.22 -13.29 24.44
CA PHE A 288 -19.42 -13.05 25.25
C PHE A 288 -20.67 -13.72 24.69
N VAL A 289 -20.88 -13.62 23.36
CA VAL A 289 -22.06 -14.20 22.70
C VAL A 289 -22.08 -15.72 22.82
N PHE A 290 -20.94 -16.34 22.51
CA PHE A 290 -20.84 -17.80 22.54
C PHE A 290 -20.60 -18.35 23.97
N ARG A 291 -20.58 -17.49 25.01
CA ARG A 291 -20.26 -17.85 26.40
C ARG A 291 -19.01 -18.73 26.52
N ALA A 292 -18.12 -18.55 25.56
CA ALA A 292 -16.90 -19.33 25.45
C ALA A 292 -15.87 -18.76 26.43
N ARG A 293 -15.68 -19.41 27.57
CA ARG A 293 -14.60 -19.10 28.51
C ARG A 293 -13.37 -19.93 28.19
N GLN A 294 -12.21 -19.34 28.34
CA GLN A 294 -10.95 -20.08 28.29
C GLN A 294 -10.86 -21.01 29.50
N THR A 295 -11.26 -22.28 29.31
CA THR A 295 -11.41 -23.24 30.41
C THR A 295 -10.09 -23.94 30.76
N LYS A 296 -9.18 -24.12 29.82
CA LYS A 296 -7.79 -24.60 29.98
C LYS A 296 -6.99 -24.21 28.75
N PRO A 297 -5.68 -23.92 28.89
CA PRO A 297 -4.85 -23.77 27.71
C PRO A 297 -4.87 -25.10 26.91
N PRO A 298 -5.01 -25.05 25.59
CA PRO A 298 -4.91 -26.23 24.74
C PRO A 298 -3.54 -26.90 25.00
N GLY A 299 -3.49 -28.21 24.84
CA GLY A 299 -2.22 -28.94 25.00
C GLY A 299 -1.13 -28.36 24.09
N ASN A 300 0.11 -28.41 24.54
CA ASN A 300 1.26 -27.80 23.83
C ASN A 300 1.33 -28.18 22.33
N TRP A 301 0.89 -29.38 21.97
CA TRP A 301 0.89 -29.87 20.58
C TRP A 301 -0.11 -29.10 19.67
N ILE A 302 -1.29 -28.69 20.18
CA ILE A 302 -2.25 -27.89 19.42
C ILE A 302 -1.65 -26.51 19.12
N ASN A 303 -1.00 -25.88 20.11
CA ASN A 303 -0.32 -24.60 19.93
C ASN A 303 0.81 -24.71 18.90
N GLN A 304 1.57 -25.81 18.91
CA GLN A 304 2.63 -26.08 17.94
C GLN A 304 2.07 -26.21 16.50
N ILE A 305 0.95 -26.93 16.33
CA ILE A 305 0.29 -27.05 15.03
C ILE A 305 -0.20 -25.68 14.54
N ILE A 306 -0.83 -24.90 15.40
CA ILE A 306 -1.31 -23.54 15.04
C ILE A 306 -0.15 -22.65 14.62
N LEU A 307 0.95 -22.65 15.38
CA LEU A 307 2.16 -21.89 15.07
C LEU A 307 2.80 -22.35 13.76
N ALA A 308 2.89 -23.66 13.54
CA ALA A 308 3.41 -24.23 12.30
C ALA A 308 2.55 -23.87 11.10
N ALA A 309 1.23 -23.97 11.21
CA ALA A 309 0.30 -23.60 10.15
C ALA A 309 0.37 -22.10 9.84
N ALA A 310 0.46 -21.23 10.85
CA ALA A 310 0.64 -19.80 10.68
C ALA A 310 1.99 -19.46 10.01
N ALA A 311 3.07 -20.13 10.41
CA ALA A 311 4.38 -19.97 9.79
C ALA A 311 4.39 -20.41 8.31
N ILE A 312 3.76 -21.55 7.99
CA ILE A 312 3.63 -22.05 6.62
C ILE A 312 2.79 -21.06 5.79
N ALA A 313 1.65 -20.62 6.31
CA ALA A 313 0.80 -19.64 5.61
C ALA A 313 1.58 -18.32 5.33
N LEU A 314 2.37 -17.87 6.31
CA LEU A 314 3.20 -16.67 6.17
C LEU A 314 4.33 -16.86 5.12
N LEU A 315 4.95 -18.03 5.09
CA LEU A 315 5.97 -18.37 4.08
C LEU A 315 5.39 -18.40 2.66
N ILE A 316 4.18 -18.92 2.51
CA ILE A 316 3.45 -18.96 1.23
C ILE A 316 3.04 -17.54 0.82
N GLU A 317 2.40 -16.80 1.71
CA GLU A 317 1.90 -15.44 1.45
C GLU A 317 3.03 -14.47 1.09
N THR A 318 4.16 -14.53 1.77
CA THR A 318 5.31 -13.66 1.50
C THR A 318 6.09 -14.08 0.25
N GLY A 319 5.82 -15.26 -0.30
CA GLY A 319 6.58 -15.82 -1.42
C GLY A 319 8.05 -16.07 -1.07
N LEU A 320 8.39 -16.27 0.22
CA LEU A 320 9.78 -16.43 0.67
C LEU A 320 10.47 -17.63 0.02
N LEU A 321 9.71 -18.67 -0.30
CA LEU A 321 10.23 -19.89 -0.94
C LEU A 321 10.34 -19.77 -2.49
N SER A 322 9.82 -18.70 -3.09
CA SER A 322 9.94 -18.47 -4.54
C SER A 322 11.30 -17.81 -4.85
N PRO A 323 12.01 -18.17 -5.92
CA PRO A 323 13.27 -17.51 -6.31
C PRO A 323 13.07 -16.05 -6.76
N THR A 324 11.87 -15.71 -7.23
CA THR A 324 11.55 -14.39 -7.81
C THR A 324 10.48 -13.65 -7.01
N LEU A 325 10.45 -12.32 -7.12
CA LEU A 325 9.31 -11.50 -6.69
C LEU A 325 8.31 -11.49 -7.85
N ARG A 326 7.19 -12.19 -7.72
CA ARG A 326 6.14 -12.14 -8.74
C ARG A 326 5.56 -10.73 -8.81
N ALA A 327 5.63 -10.11 -9.98
CA ALA A 327 4.92 -8.88 -10.27
C ALA A 327 3.44 -9.20 -10.56
N GLY A 328 2.51 -8.41 -10.01
CA GLY A 328 1.08 -8.56 -10.29
C GLY A 328 0.69 -8.20 -11.72
N THR A 329 1.48 -7.35 -12.39
CA THR A 329 1.31 -6.92 -13.78
C THR A 329 2.56 -7.26 -14.59
N PRO A 330 2.41 -7.66 -15.87
CA PRO A 330 3.54 -7.86 -16.77
C PRO A 330 4.39 -6.59 -16.85
N ARG A 331 5.70 -6.74 -16.83
CA ARG A 331 6.66 -5.63 -16.92
C ARG A 331 7.38 -5.68 -18.27
N PRO A 332 7.89 -4.55 -18.78
CA PRO A 332 8.50 -4.47 -20.10
C PRO A 332 9.96 -4.98 -20.10
N ALA A 333 10.21 -6.16 -19.48
CA ALA A 333 11.55 -6.68 -19.28
C ALA A 333 12.28 -6.90 -20.61
N GLY A 334 11.59 -7.42 -21.62
CA GLY A 334 12.18 -7.66 -22.94
C GLY A 334 12.61 -6.37 -23.64
N ALA A 335 11.77 -5.32 -23.59
CA ALA A 335 12.15 -4.02 -24.18
C ALA A 335 13.32 -3.36 -23.43
N ILE A 336 13.35 -3.46 -22.11
CA ILE A 336 14.45 -2.92 -21.31
C ILE A 336 15.77 -3.66 -21.60
N ALA A 337 15.75 -4.98 -21.63
CA ALA A 337 16.92 -5.79 -22.01
C ALA A 337 17.40 -5.42 -23.42
N PHE A 338 16.47 -5.33 -24.39
CA PHE A 338 16.76 -4.90 -25.75
C PHE A 338 17.45 -3.51 -25.80
N MET A 339 16.94 -2.56 -25.01
CA MET A 339 17.55 -1.22 -24.94
C MET A 339 18.95 -1.27 -24.33
N GLN A 340 19.14 -2.00 -23.24
CA GLN A 340 20.44 -2.15 -22.56
C GLN A 340 21.49 -2.81 -23.44
N GLU A 341 21.14 -3.92 -24.12
CA GLU A 341 22.03 -4.65 -25.03
C GLU A 341 22.53 -3.77 -26.19
N ARG A 342 21.74 -2.80 -26.62
CA ARG A 342 22.06 -1.90 -27.73
C ARG A 342 22.55 -0.53 -27.30
N GLY A 343 22.72 -0.31 -25.98
CA GLY A 343 23.18 0.97 -25.45
C GLY A 343 22.19 2.13 -25.70
N LEU A 344 20.88 1.82 -25.84
CA LEU A 344 19.85 2.83 -26.09
C LEU A 344 19.46 3.50 -24.78
N SER A 345 19.42 4.82 -24.79
CA SER A 345 19.02 5.64 -23.63
C SER A 345 18.39 6.95 -24.08
N GLY A 346 17.60 7.58 -23.21
CA GLY A 346 16.94 8.85 -23.49
C GLY A 346 15.67 9.05 -22.68
N ASN A 347 14.82 9.94 -23.12
CA ASN A 347 13.53 10.27 -22.52
C ASN A 347 12.47 9.26 -22.96
N ILE A 348 11.92 8.51 -22.02
CA ILE A 348 10.97 7.41 -22.28
C ILE A 348 9.56 7.82 -21.80
N MET A 349 8.62 7.95 -22.75
CA MET A 349 7.20 8.00 -22.44
C MET A 349 6.75 6.57 -22.14
N THR A 350 6.26 6.31 -20.93
CA THR A 350 5.91 4.94 -20.51
C THR A 350 4.58 4.93 -19.79
N ASP A 351 3.97 3.74 -19.70
CA ASP A 351 2.85 3.50 -18.82
C ASP A 351 3.20 3.91 -17.36
N PHE A 352 2.24 4.49 -16.68
CA PHE A 352 2.38 4.95 -15.28
C PHE A 352 2.93 3.84 -14.36
N ALA A 353 2.40 2.63 -14.49
CA ALA A 353 2.78 1.49 -13.66
C ALA A 353 4.20 0.95 -13.95
N TRP A 354 4.83 1.40 -15.02
CA TRP A 354 6.16 0.97 -15.42
C TRP A 354 7.26 1.99 -15.15
N GLY A 355 6.88 3.21 -14.76
CA GLY A 355 7.83 4.31 -14.57
C GLY A 355 8.97 3.94 -13.61
N GLU A 356 8.66 3.38 -12.45
CA GLU A 356 9.66 2.98 -11.46
C GLU A 356 10.54 1.83 -11.96
N TYR A 357 9.96 0.89 -12.73
CA TYR A 357 10.71 -0.20 -13.32
C TYR A 357 11.75 0.32 -14.34
N VAL A 358 11.35 1.28 -15.17
CA VAL A 358 12.26 1.94 -16.12
C VAL A 358 13.34 2.72 -15.37
N ILE A 359 12.99 3.47 -14.33
CA ILE A 359 13.96 4.20 -13.49
C ILE A 359 14.97 3.21 -12.89
N TRP A 360 14.49 2.10 -12.32
CA TRP A 360 15.34 1.12 -11.67
C TRP A 360 16.42 0.54 -12.60
N HIS A 361 16.05 0.24 -13.83
CA HIS A 361 16.95 -0.42 -14.79
C HIS A 361 17.75 0.53 -15.69
N MET A 362 17.23 1.76 -15.93
CA MET A 362 17.76 2.64 -16.96
C MET A 362 18.31 3.98 -16.43
N ALA A 363 18.05 4.35 -15.15
CA ALA A 363 18.61 5.58 -14.60
C ALA A 363 20.10 5.41 -14.28
N PRO A 364 20.92 6.49 -14.39
CA PRO A 364 20.55 7.85 -14.74
C PRO A 364 20.53 8.15 -16.25
N ALA A 365 20.87 7.17 -17.11
CA ALA A 365 21.01 7.37 -18.56
C ALA A 365 19.66 7.64 -19.25
N SER A 366 18.57 7.10 -18.72
CA SER A 366 17.22 7.38 -19.21
C SER A 366 16.37 8.07 -18.14
N LYS A 367 15.38 8.84 -18.60
CA LYS A 367 14.38 9.50 -17.75
C LYS A 367 12.99 9.14 -18.22
N VAL A 368 12.04 9.11 -17.27
CA VAL A 368 10.64 8.78 -17.56
C VAL A 368 9.77 10.04 -17.71
N PHE A 369 8.63 9.90 -18.39
CA PHE A 369 7.62 10.95 -18.44
C PHE A 369 6.88 11.08 -17.12
N ILE A 370 6.40 9.96 -16.58
CA ILE A 370 5.64 9.86 -15.33
C ILE A 370 5.95 8.53 -14.63
N ASP A 371 5.77 8.49 -13.32
CA ASP A 371 5.89 7.30 -12.47
C ASP A 371 5.02 7.43 -11.22
N GLY A 372 5.00 6.40 -10.37
CA GLY A 372 4.15 6.30 -9.18
C GLY A 372 4.44 7.28 -8.05
N ARG A 373 5.47 8.13 -8.15
CA ARG A 373 5.67 9.27 -7.25
C ARG A 373 4.59 10.34 -7.43
N TYR A 374 3.84 10.27 -8.53
CA TYR A 374 2.61 10.98 -8.83
C TYR A 374 2.63 12.47 -8.44
N ASP A 375 1.63 12.93 -7.70
CA ASP A 375 1.45 14.35 -7.33
C ASP A 375 2.50 14.88 -6.33
N THR A 376 3.35 14.02 -5.78
CA THR A 376 4.52 14.46 -4.99
C THR A 376 5.62 15.06 -5.86
N VAL A 377 5.62 14.78 -7.17
CA VAL A 377 6.58 15.27 -8.17
C VAL A 377 5.90 16.00 -9.30
N TYR A 378 4.85 15.40 -9.89
CA TYR A 378 4.28 15.88 -11.15
C TYR A 378 3.21 16.95 -10.91
N PRO A 379 3.25 18.07 -11.69
CA PRO A 379 2.16 19.04 -11.66
C PRO A 379 0.91 18.47 -12.34
N PRO A 380 -0.29 18.98 -11.99
CA PRO A 380 -1.54 18.55 -12.61
C PRO A 380 -1.50 18.54 -14.15
N THR A 381 -0.89 19.56 -14.76
CA THR A 381 -0.78 19.65 -16.23
C THR A 381 0.00 18.50 -16.88
N VAL A 382 0.99 17.91 -16.20
CA VAL A 382 1.72 16.72 -16.71
C VAL A 382 0.85 15.48 -16.57
N ILE A 383 0.08 15.40 -15.49
CA ILE A 383 -0.88 14.31 -15.26
C ILE A 383 -1.99 14.35 -16.31
N ASP A 384 -2.56 15.54 -16.57
CA ASP A 384 -3.59 15.75 -17.60
C ASP A 384 -3.05 15.37 -18.99
N ASP A 385 -1.84 15.78 -19.33
CA ASP A 385 -1.19 15.42 -20.60
C ASP A 385 -0.99 13.89 -20.72
N TYR A 386 -0.56 13.23 -19.62
CA TYR A 386 -0.42 11.78 -19.59
C TYR A 386 -1.78 11.08 -19.82
N LEU A 387 -2.82 11.51 -19.12
CA LEU A 387 -4.16 10.93 -19.24
C LEU A 387 -4.73 11.17 -20.64
N ALA A 388 -4.54 12.36 -21.21
CA ALA A 388 -4.94 12.65 -22.58
C ALA A 388 -4.27 11.71 -23.59
N PHE A 389 -2.98 11.43 -23.44
CA PHE A 389 -2.24 10.50 -24.28
C PHE A 389 -2.71 9.05 -24.06
N HIS A 390 -2.79 8.62 -22.79
CA HIS A 390 -3.13 7.25 -22.41
C HIS A 390 -4.53 6.83 -22.90
N TYR A 391 -5.51 7.73 -22.77
CA TYR A 391 -6.88 7.47 -23.20
C TYR A 391 -7.19 7.92 -24.65
N GLY A 392 -6.20 8.42 -25.38
CA GLY A 392 -6.39 8.89 -26.76
C GLY A 392 -7.36 10.05 -26.88
N ALA A 393 -7.44 10.91 -25.84
CA ALA A 393 -8.34 12.06 -25.81
C ALA A 393 -7.92 13.15 -26.81
N ALA A 394 -8.80 14.15 -27.01
CA ALA A 394 -8.51 15.31 -27.83
C ALA A 394 -7.21 15.99 -27.37
N GLY A 395 -6.24 16.16 -28.28
CA GLY A 395 -4.91 16.70 -27.94
C GLY A 395 -3.82 15.66 -27.69
N ALA A 396 -4.12 14.36 -27.64
CA ALA A 396 -3.16 13.29 -27.39
C ALA A 396 -1.92 13.34 -28.31
N GLN A 397 -2.09 13.60 -29.60
CA GLN A 397 -0.96 13.81 -30.54
C GLN A 397 -0.15 15.06 -30.20
N GLY A 398 -0.77 16.09 -29.63
CA GLY A 398 -0.09 17.30 -29.15
C GLY A 398 0.91 16.99 -28.04
N VAL A 399 0.62 16.02 -27.17
CA VAL A 399 1.51 15.58 -26.10
C VAL A 399 2.81 15.03 -26.65
N LEU A 400 2.76 14.25 -27.75
CA LEU A 400 3.93 13.68 -28.41
C LEU A 400 4.89 14.76 -28.98
N ARG A 401 4.37 15.97 -29.23
CA ARG A 401 5.14 17.11 -29.75
C ARG A 401 5.51 18.14 -28.68
N LYS A 402 4.73 18.20 -27.61
CA LYS A 402 4.91 19.15 -26.50
C LYS A 402 6.19 18.86 -25.69
N TYR A 403 6.52 17.58 -25.55
CA TYR A 403 7.68 17.13 -24.80
C TYR A 403 8.68 16.43 -25.72
N ARG A 404 9.96 16.47 -25.34
CA ARG A 404 11.00 15.74 -26.08
C ARG A 404 11.04 14.30 -25.62
N HIS A 405 10.29 13.42 -26.30
CA HIS A 405 10.37 11.99 -26.13
C HIS A 405 11.42 11.42 -27.13
N ASP A 406 12.25 10.47 -26.68
CA ASP A 406 13.16 9.72 -27.55
C ASP A 406 12.56 8.33 -27.83
N PHE A 407 11.84 7.77 -26.86
CA PHE A 407 11.17 6.47 -26.93
C PHE A 407 9.76 6.55 -26.35
N ILE A 408 8.87 5.65 -26.84
CA ILE A 408 7.54 5.40 -26.29
C ILE A 408 7.44 3.90 -25.99
N LEU A 409 7.14 3.55 -24.72
CA LEU A 409 7.06 2.17 -24.22
C LEU A 409 5.68 1.93 -23.65
N LEU A 410 4.87 1.11 -24.34
CA LEU A 410 3.45 0.90 -24.03
C LEU A 410 3.12 -0.58 -23.82
N SER A 411 2.07 -0.85 -23.05
CA SER A 411 1.46 -2.17 -22.99
C SER A 411 0.66 -2.46 -24.27
N PRO A 412 0.65 -3.72 -24.76
CA PRO A 412 -0.26 -4.11 -25.85
C PRO A 412 -1.75 -3.89 -25.53
N LYS A 413 -2.09 -3.70 -24.25
CA LYS A 413 -3.44 -3.43 -23.79
C LYS A 413 -3.84 -1.95 -23.85
N ASP A 414 -2.89 -1.04 -24.04
CA ASP A 414 -3.12 0.41 -24.13
C ASP A 414 -3.50 0.80 -25.57
N GLU A 415 -4.61 0.25 -26.04
CA GLU A 415 -5.04 0.35 -27.44
C GLU A 415 -5.13 1.81 -27.94
N ALA A 416 -5.63 2.71 -27.09
CA ALA A 416 -5.77 4.12 -27.44
C ALA A 416 -4.43 4.81 -27.62
N ALA A 417 -3.48 4.65 -26.67
CA ALA A 417 -2.13 5.21 -26.77
C ALA A 417 -1.33 4.59 -27.95
N LEU A 418 -1.51 3.29 -28.19
CA LEU A 418 -0.92 2.63 -29.36
C LEU A 418 -1.46 3.21 -30.67
N ALA A 419 -2.78 3.43 -30.79
CA ALA A 419 -3.39 4.03 -31.96
C ALA A 419 -2.89 5.46 -32.20
N VAL A 420 -2.79 6.29 -31.14
CA VAL A 420 -2.23 7.65 -31.20
C VAL A 420 -0.79 7.62 -31.70
N THR A 421 0.03 6.70 -31.18
CA THR A 421 1.46 6.58 -31.55
C THR A 421 1.63 6.06 -32.99
N ALA A 422 0.84 5.06 -33.39
CA ALA A 422 0.90 4.49 -34.74
C ALA A 422 0.41 5.45 -35.83
N ALA A 423 -0.50 6.39 -35.49
CA ALA A 423 -0.98 7.44 -36.39
C ALA A 423 0.02 8.59 -36.59
N ALA A 424 1.08 8.65 -35.79
CA ALA A 424 2.09 9.72 -35.85
C ALA A 424 3.32 9.24 -36.66
N PRO A 425 3.60 9.81 -37.86
CA PRO A 425 4.63 9.31 -38.78
C PRO A 425 6.06 9.48 -38.24
N GLU A 426 6.23 10.31 -37.21
CA GLU A 426 7.49 10.51 -36.51
C GLU A 426 7.91 9.34 -35.60
N TRP A 427 7.06 8.29 -35.48
CA TRP A 427 7.34 7.15 -34.61
C TRP A 427 7.41 5.84 -35.42
N LYS A 428 8.42 5.02 -35.11
CA LYS A 428 8.64 3.70 -35.71
C LYS A 428 8.70 2.65 -34.60
N GLN A 429 7.98 1.54 -34.77
CA GLN A 429 8.09 0.41 -33.85
C GLN A 429 9.48 -0.22 -33.96
N LEU A 430 10.15 -0.40 -32.81
CA LEU A 430 11.49 -0.94 -32.69
C LEU A 430 11.53 -2.33 -32.06
N TYR A 431 10.64 -2.56 -31.07
CA TYR A 431 10.54 -3.83 -30.36
C TYR A 431 9.07 -4.15 -30.05
N ARG A 432 8.71 -5.42 -30.04
CA ARG A 432 7.41 -5.90 -29.60
C ARG A 432 7.51 -7.33 -29.08
N ASP A 433 6.88 -7.60 -27.93
CA ASP A 433 6.60 -8.94 -27.40
C ASP A 433 5.17 -9.01 -26.85
N GLY A 434 4.82 -10.09 -26.13
CA GLY A 434 3.50 -10.25 -25.52
C GLY A 434 3.23 -9.30 -24.35
N SER A 435 4.25 -8.64 -23.81
CA SER A 435 4.14 -7.75 -22.64
C SER A 435 4.23 -6.27 -22.99
N CYS A 436 4.99 -5.89 -24.04
CA CYS A 436 5.27 -4.49 -24.35
C CYS A 436 5.53 -4.21 -25.84
N VAL A 437 5.39 -2.94 -26.21
CA VAL A 437 5.74 -2.38 -27.52
C VAL A 437 6.61 -1.15 -27.30
N LEU A 438 7.79 -1.11 -27.95
CA LEU A 438 8.71 0.02 -27.91
C LEU A 438 8.72 0.72 -29.27
N PHE A 439 8.54 2.03 -29.26
CA PHE A 439 8.69 2.90 -30.43
C PHE A 439 9.89 3.82 -30.24
N VAL A 440 10.49 4.23 -31.35
CA VAL A 440 11.60 5.19 -31.43
C VAL A 440 11.22 6.30 -32.40
N ARG A 441 11.76 7.48 -32.19
CA ARG A 441 11.63 8.59 -33.14
C ARG A 441 12.36 8.28 -34.44
N THR A 442 11.72 8.57 -35.58
CA THR A 442 12.27 8.29 -36.92
C THR A 442 13.50 9.13 -37.25
N ASP A 443 13.69 10.27 -36.60
CA ASP A 443 14.87 11.15 -36.73
C ASP A 443 16.07 10.75 -35.85
N SER A 444 15.91 9.67 -35.05
CA SER A 444 16.97 9.15 -34.20
C SER A 444 17.83 8.13 -34.92
N ALA A 445 19.15 8.09 -34.65
CA ALA A 445 20.01 7.00 -35.12
C ALA A 445 19.54 5.61 -34.72
N ALA A 446 18.82 5.48 -33.60
CA ALA A 446 18.23 4.23 -33.16
C ALA A 446 17.13 3.71 -34.13
N ALA A 447 16.57 4.57 -34.97
CA ALA A 447 15.57 4.15 -35.99
C ALA A 447 16.18 3.31 -37.13
N GLU A 448 17.51 3.33 -37.28
CA GLU A 448 18.21 2.47 -38.26
C GLU A 448 18.31 1.02 -37.78
N ILE A 449 18.11 0.77 -36.50
CA ILE A 449 18.13 -0.59 -35.94
C ILE A 449 16.93 -1.39 -36.50
N ALA A 450 17.20 -2.64 -36.90
CA ALA A 450 16.16 -3.54 -37.36
C ALA A 450 15.16 -3.85 -36.23
N PRO A 451 13.85 -3.77 -36.50
CA PRO A 451 12.86 -4.05 -35.47
C PRO A 451 12.90 -5.53 -35.06
N VAL A 452 12.66 -5.78 -33.76
CA VAL A 452 12.56 -7.13 -33.19
C VAL A 452 11.11 -7.37 -32.76
N ILE A 453 10.52 -8.44 -33.30
CA ILE A 453 9.16 -8.85 -32.96
C ILE A 453 9.22 -10.29 -32.44
N ILE A 454 8.82 -10.47 -31.17
CA ILE A 454 8.78 -11.77 -30.48
C ILE A 454 7.33 -12.21 -30.37
N ALA A 455 7.08 -13.48 -30.68
CA ALA A 455 5.73 -14.03 -30.54
C ALA A 455 5.27 -14.00 -29.07
N PRO A 456 3.97 -13.80 -28.77
CA PRO A 456 3.49 -13.72 -27.40
C PRO A 456 3.83 -14.93 -26.51
N GLY A 457 3.95 -16.14 -27.11
CA GLY A 457 4.36 -17.36 -26.39
C GLY A 457 5.83 -17.41 -25.97
N ASP A 458 6.69 -16.61 -26.61
CA ASP A 458 8.14 -16.57 -26.37
C ASP A 458 8.55 -15.30 -25.57
N THR A 459 7.58 -14.60 -25.00
CA THR A 459 7.82 -13.38 -24.20
C THR A 459 8.78 -13.68 -23.05
N PRO A 460 9.87 -12.89 -22.87
CA PRO A 460 10.78 -13.05 -21.75
C PRO A 460 10.06 -12.94 -20.42
N PRO A 461 10.47 -13.70 -19.38
CA PRO A 461 9.87 -13.61 -18.07
C PRO A 461 10.04 -12.19 -17.49
N SER A 462 8.96 -11.65 -16.92
CA SER A 462 8.90 -10.29 -16.37
C SER A 462 9.10 -10.26 -14.87
N ASP A 463 10.01 -11.09 -14.36
CA ASP A 463 10.32 -11.14 -12.96
C ASP A 463 11.11 -9.90 -12.51
N PHE A 464 10.79 -9.39 -11.30
CA PHE A 464 11.53 -8.30 -10.65
C PHE A 464 12.59 -8.89 -9.70
N PRO A 465 13.73 -8.28 -9.60
CA PRO A 465 14.34 -7.15 -10.30
C PRO A 465 15.01 -7.52 -11.58
#